data_92258b9e39f6eca6c4e3c8c2b2bab47b
#
_entry.id   92258b9e39f6eca6c4e3c8c2b2bab47b
#
_cell.length_a   1.000
_cell.length_b   1.000
_cell.length_c   1.000
_cell.angle_alpha   90.00
_cell.angle_beta   90.00
_cell.angle_gamma   90.00
#
_symmetry.space_group_name_H-M   'P 1'
#
loop_
_entity.id
_entity.type
_entity.pdbx_description
1 polymer ?
#
loop_
_entity_poly.entity_id
_entity_poly.type
_entity_poly.pdbx_seq_one_letter_code
_entity_poly.pdbx_strand_id
1 'polypeptide(L)'
;MNRDATRKLQAFFEKPVTTARPPLVDLEELSALKGELLVPAIDRVSLALALSSYSFSWRDSLALHSKDANAGTVALCEFNQAKCFQLRNPVELAVVLLRNEALEQVREENRRDLGAELEAHPAIDDLTLRHLTEVLLHEKRDGFPNGLFFLDGIATAVASHLVRRYSIAPPVEKTYKGGMAPSALRRCIEFIEARLDGDLRLDELAQVAGLSASHFVRCFRRSTGKTPYQFLLHRRVARAQIAMRDRRAPLAEVALVSGFADQHHLARVFRRITGVTPSTYRRSL
;
A
#
# COMPACT_ATOMS: atom_id res chain seq x y z
N MET A 1 0.86 -2.76 21.86
CA MET A 1 1.38 -2.86 20.47
C MET A 1 1.49 -4.34 20.09
N ASN A 2 0.90 -4.74 18.98
CA ASN A 2 0.92 -6.11 18.44
C ASN A 2 2.26 -6.45 17.77
N ARG A 3 3.36 -6.47 18.56
CA ARG A 3 4.72 -6.65 18.02
C ARG A 3 4.87 -7.96 17.22
N ASP A 4 4.30 -9.05 17.73
CA ASP A 4 4.41 -10.35 17.06
C ASP A 4 3.63 -10.38 15.75
N ALA A 5 2.40 -9.85 15.74
CA ALA A 5 1.60 -9.73 14.51
C ALA A 5 2.27 -8.82 13.47
N THR A 6 2.80 -7.65 13.91
CA THR A 6 3.57 -6.75 13.03
C THR A 6 4.81 -7.43 12.47
N ARG A 7 5.58 -8.15 13.31
CA ARG A 7 6.77 -8.89 12.87
C ARG A 7 6.42 -10.00 11.87
N LYS A 8 5.31 -10.72 12.12
CA LYS A 8 4.83 -11.79 11.23
C LYS A 8 4.43 -11.21 9.87
N LEU A 9 3.70 -10.09 9.84
CA LEU A 9 3.35 -9.37 8.61
C LEU A 9 4.61 -8.91 7.87
N GLN A 10 5.57 -8.32 8.57
CA GLN A 10 6.82 -7.86 7.97
C GLN A 10 7.59 -9.02 7.34
N ALA A 11 7.75 -10.14 8.06
CA ALA A 11 8.43 -11.33 7.53
C ALA A 11 7.68 -11.94 6.33
N PHE A 12 6.36 -11.94 6.35
CA PHE A 12 5.54 -12.41 5.24
C PHE A 12 5.69 -11.51 4.01
N PHE A 13 5.68 -10.20 4.19
CA PHE A 13 5.82 -9.24 3.09
C PHE A 13 7.22 -9.25 2.47
N GLU A 14 8.26 -9.54 3.26
CA GLU A 14 9.67 -9.58 2.84
C GLU A 14 10.13 -10.96 2.37
N LYS A 15 9.25 -11.97 2.40
CA LYS A 15 9.60 -13.33 2.01
C LYS A 15 10.25 -13.35 0.63
N PRO A 16 11.51 -13.82 0.52
CA PRO A 16 12.21 -13.86 -0.76
C PRO A 16 11.56 -14.87 -1.71
N VAL A 17 11.56 -14.54 -2.99
CA VAL A 17 11.15 -15.45 -4.05
C VAL A 17 12.29 -16.44 -4.30
N THR A 18 12.17 -17.65 -3.78
CA THR A 18 13.25 -18.66 -3.82
C THR A 18 13.06 -19.73 -4.89
N THR A 19 11.93 -19.73 -5.60
CA THR A 19 11.60 -20.73 -6.62
C THR A 19 11.72 -20.15 -8.02
N ALA A 20 12.11 -21.00 -8.99
CA ALA A 20 12.23 -20.62 -10.41
C ALA A 20 10.90 -20.13 -11.00
N ARG A 21 9.77 -20.63 -10.49
CA ARG A 21 8.41 -20.20 -10.82
C ARG A 21 7.62 -20.08 -9.51
N PRO A 22 7.62 -18.91 -8.89
CA PRO A 22 6.81 -18.68 -7.69
C PRO A 22 5.32 -18.58 -8.05
N PRO A 23 4.41 -18.95 -7.13
CA PRO A 23 2.99 -18.73 -7.33
C PRO A 23 2.69 -17.24 -7.45
N LEU A 24 1.63 -16.87 -8.18
CA LEU A 24 1.16 -15.49 -8.33
C LEU A 24 0.52 -14.95 -7.04
N VAL A 25 0.35 -15.79 -6.03
CA VAL A 25 -0.25 -15.44 -4.74
C VAL A 25 0.49 -16.13 -3.59
N ASP A 26 0.69 -15.39 -2.51
CA ASP A 26 1.10 -15.89 -1.21
C ASP A 26 -0.02 -15.64 -0.19
N LEU A 27 -0.17 -16.50 0.81
CA LEU A 27 -1.18 -16.36 1.86
C LEU A 27 -0.60 -16.70 3.24
N GLU A 28 -0.99 -15.91 4.26
CA GLU A 28 -0.60 -16.12 5.65
C GLU A 28 -1.77 -15.86 6.60
N GLU A 29 -1.91 -16.69 7.65
CA GLU A 29 -2.87 -16.49 8.72
C GLU A 29 -2.22 -15.71 9.86
N LEU A 30 -2.91 -14.67 10.32
CA LEU A 30 -2.44 -13.74 11.34
C LEU A 30 -3.48 -13.61 12.44
N SER A 31 -3.01 -13.70 13.69
CA SER A 31 -3.80 -13.32 14.86
C SER A 31 -3.20 -12.06 15.51
N ALA A 32 -4.03 -11.07 15.76
CA ALA A 32 -3.62 -9.86 16.45
C ALA A 32 -4.53 -9.61 17.66
N LEU A 33 -3.92 -9.20 18.77
CA LEU A 33 -4.63 -8.86 20.00
C LEU A 33 -5.16 -7.43 19.94
N LYS A 34 -6.03 -7.06 20.88
CA LYS A 34 -6.41 -5.67 21.11
C LYS A 34 -5.18 -4.78 21.25
N GLY A 35 -5.15 -3.61 20.61
CA GLY A 35 -4.07 -2.64 20.65
C GLY A 35 -3.61 -2.20 19.27
N GLU A 36 -2.46 -1.57 19.20
CA GLU A 36 -1.88 -1.09 17.93
C GLU A 36 -1.38 -2.24 17.07
N LEU A 37 -1.81 -2.27 15.81
CA LEU A 37 -1.30 -3.12 14.74
C LEU A 37 -0.68 -2.23 13.67
N LEU A 38 0.62 -2.34 13.48
CA LEU A 38 1.32 -1.68 12.40
C LEU A 38 1.38 -2.60 11.19
N VAL A 39 0.73 -2.21 10.11
CA VAL A 39 0.83 -2.85 8.80
C VAL A 39 1.95 -2.14 8.04
N PRO A 40 3.05 -2.84 7.70
CA PRO A 40 4.19 -2.22 7.02
C PRO A 40 3.83 -1.82 5.58
N ALA A 41 4.62 -0.91 5.01
CA ALA A 41 4.53 -0.58 3.60
C ALA A 41 4.87 -1.80 2.74
N ILE A 42 4.14 -1.98 1.64
CA ILE A 42 4.32 -3.06 0.70
C ILE A 42 4.17 -2.53 -0.73
N ASP A 43 4.93 -3.09 -1.65
CA ASP A 43 4.92 -2.75 -3.08
C ASP A 43 4.00 -3.67 -3.91
N ARG A 44 3.20 -4.50 -3.25
CA ARG A 44 2.29 -5.49 -3.84
C ARG A 44 0.87 -5.30 -3.34
N VAL A 45 -0.11 -5.85 -4.06
CA VAL A 45 -1.51 -5.87 -3.62
C VAL A 45 -1.67 -6.81 -2.44
N SER A 46 -2.19 -6.28 -1.34
CA SER A 46 -2.53 -7.06 -0.15
C SER A 46 -4.03 -7.02 0.12
N LEU A 47 -4.62 -8.20 0.30
CA LEU A 47 -5.97 -8.38 0.80
C LEU A 47 -5.91 -8.99 2.20
N ALA A 48 -6.81 -8.59 3.09
CA ALA A 48 -6.96 -9.23 4.39
C ALA A 48 -8.43 -9.63 4.59
N LEU A 49 -8.69 -10.94 4.61
CA LEU A 49 -9.99 -11.50 4.94
C LEU A 49 -10.13 -11.60 6.45
N ALA A 50 -11.17 -11.01 7.02
CA ALA A 50 -11.53 -11.15 8.42
C ALA A 50 -12.08 -12.54 8.70
N LEU A 51 -11.42 -13.33 9.52
CA LEU A 51 -11.90 -14.65 9.98
C LEU A 51 -12.75 -14.53 11.25
N SER A 52 -12.62 -13.41 11.97
CA SER A 52 -13.46 -13.05 13.12
C SER A 52 -13.94 -11.61 13.00
N SER A 53 -15.04 -11.27 13.65
CA SER A 53 -15.54 -9.89 13.69
C SER A 53 -14.65 -9.03 14.60
N TYR A 54 -14.34 -7.81 14.17
CA TYR A 54 -13.51 -6.89 14.93
C TYR A 54 -13.87 -5.43 14.68
N SER A 55 -13.48 -4.58 15.63
CA SER A 55 -13.62 -3.13 15.53
C SER A 55 -12.25 -2.49 15.54
N PHE A 56 -12.05 -1.52 14.67
CA PHE A 56 -10.76 -0.85 14.53
C PHE A 56 -10.90 0.63 14.20
N SER A 57 -9.84 1.37 14.45
CA SER A 57 -9.73 2.76 14.04
C SER A 57 -8.36 3.03 13.45
N TRP A 58 -8.28 4.01 12.57
CA TRP A 58 -7.03 4.49 11.99
C TRP A 58 -7.10 5.99 11.80
N ARG A 59 -5.95 6.62 11.69
CA ARG A 59 -5.84 8.05 11.42
C ARG A 59 -5.16 8.26 10.07
N ASP A 60 -5.76 9.12 9.27
CA ASP A 60 -5.09 9.72 8.12
C ASP A 60 -4.69 11.17 8.40
N SER A 61 -4.30 11.91 7.37
CA SER A 61 -3.91 13.31 7.50
C SER A 61 -5.08 14.26 7.85
N LEU A 62 -6.32 13.81 7.73
CA LEU A 62 -7.51 14.63 7.83
C LEU A 62 -8.34 14.31 9.08
N ALA A 63 -8.49 13.03 9.44
CA ALA A 63 -9.40 12.60 10.48
C ALA A 63 -9.00 11.27 11.16
N LEU A 64 -9.63 11.00 12.30
CA LEU A 64 -9.69 9.70 12.94
C LEU A 64 -10.92 8.96 12.39
N HIS A 65 -10.69 7.80 11.82
CA HIS A 65 -11.72 6.91 11.30
C HIS A 65 -11.94 5.73 12.24
N SER A 66 -13.16 5.23 12.31
CA SER A 66 -13.50 4.00 13.01
C SER A 66 -14.41 3.16 12.16
N LYS A 67 -14.25 1.84 12.19
CA LYS A 67 -15.08 0.89 11.46
C LYS A 67 -15.22 -0.43 12.22
N ASP A 68 -16.36 -1.06 12.05
CA ASP A 68 -16.61 -2.44 12.44
C ASP A 68 -16.55 -3.32 11.19
N ALA A 69 -15.89 -4.45 11.29
CA ALA A 69 -15.77 -5.46 10.25
C ALA A 69 -16.27 -6.80 10.78
N ASN A 70 -17.21 -7.41 10.08
CA ASN A 70 -17.69 -8.74 10.37
C ASN A 70 -16.76 -9.80 9.79
N ALA A 71 -16.83 -11.02 10.31
CA ALA A 71 -16.20 -12.16 9.67
C ALA A 71 -16.65 -12.24 8.19
N GLY A 72 -15.70 -12.47 7.28
CA GLY A 72 -15.91 -12.45 5.84
C GLY A 72 -15.72 -11.09 5.16
N THR A 73 -15.56 -10.00 5.91
CA THR A 73 -15.17 -8.70 5.33
C THR A 73 -13.74 -8.75 4.81
N VAL A 74 -13.48 -8.16 3.65
CA VAL A 74 -12.15 -8.09 3.04
C VAL A 74 -11.63 -6.65 3.13
N ALA A 75 -10.40 -6.48 3.54
CA ALA A 75 -9.67 -5.22 3.42
C ALA A 75 -8.77 -5.27 2.18
N LEU A 76 -8.78 -4.20 1.38
CA LEU A 76 -7.82 -3.95 0.32
C LEU A 76 -6.85 -2.88 0.83
N CYS A 77 -5.59 -3.29 1.06
CA CYS A 77 -4.60 -2.42 1.67
C CYS A 77 -3.91 -1.54 0.64
N GLU A 78 -3.64 -0.30 1.02
CA GLU A 78 -2.85 0.64 0.22
C GLU A 78 -1.39 0.18 0.09
N PHE A 79 -0.86 0.49 -1.08
CA PHE A 79 0.54 0.24 -1.42
C PHE A 79 1.45 1.36 -0.92
N ASN A 80 2.72 1.01 -0.66
CA ASN A 80 3.81 1.95 -0.39
C ASN A 80 3.65 2.84 0.85
N GLN A 81 2.70 2.56 1.74
CA GLN A 81 2.53 3.30 2.99
C GLN A 81 2.25 2.36 4.16
N ALA A 82 3.05 2.48 5.22
CA ALA A 82 2.71 1.79 6.46
C ALA A 82 1.49 2.47 7.10
N LYS A 83 0.59 1.65 7.63
CA LYS A 83 -0.58 2.12 8.37
C LYS A 83 -0.61 1.56 9.78
N CYS A 84 -0.99 2.41 10.73
CA CYS A 84 -1.22 1.99 12.10
C CYS A 84 -2.72 1.92 12.36
N PHE A 85 -3.18 0.72 12.74
CA PHE A 85 -4.56 0.47 13.13
C PHE A 85 -4.62 0.27 14.64
N GLN A 86 -5.63 0.85 15.28
CA GLN A 86 -5.95 0.61 16.67
C GLN A 86 -7.09 -0.42 16.73
N LEU A 87 -6.77 -1.66 17.10
CA LEU A 87 -7.76 -2.73 17.28
C LEU A 87 -8.43 -2.60 18.65
N ARG A 88 -9.76 -2.67 18.69
CA ARG A 88 -10.54 -2.60 19.93
C ARG A 88 -10.76 -3.98 20.56
N ASN A 89 -10.67 -5.03 19.77
CA ASN A 89 -10.77 -6.44 20.18
C ASN A 89 -9.76 -7.28 19.37
N PRO A 90 -9.46 -8.52 19.77
CA PRO A 90 -8.63 -9.43 18.99
C PRO A 90 -9.24 -9.71 17.61
N VAL A 91 -8.38 -9.99 16.63
CA VAL A 91 -8.79 -10.33 15.27
C VAL A 91 -7.95 -11.48 14.72
N GLU A 92 -8.59 -12.32 13.92
CA GLU A 92 -7.96 -13.31 13.06
C GLU A 92 -8.15 -12.92 11.61
N LEU A 93 -7.08 -12.91 10.84
CA LEU A 93 -7.03 -12.50 9.44
C LEU A 93 -6.36 -13.55 8.58
N ALA A 94 -6.86 -13.75 7.37
CA ALA A 94 -6.10 -14.39 6.29
C ALA A 94 -5.59 -13.29 5.37
N VAL A 95 -4.27 -13.11 5.32
CA VAL A 95 -3.61 -12.08 4.51
C VAL A 95 -3.10 -12.68 3.23
N VAL A 96 -3.57 -12.17 2.10
CA VAL A 96 -3.21 -12.59 0.75
C VAL A 96 -2.36 -11.52 0.11
N LEU A 97 -1.23 -11.92 -0.47
CA LEU A 97 -0.36 -11.09 -1.28
C LEU A 97 -0.46 -11.51 -2.73
N LEU A 98 -0.91 -10.61 -3.60
CA LEU A 98 -0.87 -10.80 -5.05
C LEU A 98 0.45 -10.25 -5.60
N ARG A 99 1.04 -10.97 -6.54
CA ARG A 99 2.16 -10.45 -7.32
C ARG A 99 1.68 -9.49 -8.38
N ASN A 100 2.50 -8.50 -8.67
CA ASN A 100 2.19 -7.48 -9.67
C ASN A 100 1.98 -8.09 -11.05
N GLU A 101 2.67 -9.20 -11.36
CA GLU A 101 2.52 -9.94 -12.61
C GLU A 101 1.08 -10.41 -12.87
N ALA A 102 0.34 -10.80 -11.82
CA ALA A 102 -1.06 -11.18 -11.95
C ALA A 102 -1.96 -10.01 -12.40
N LEU A 103 -1.68 -8.80 -11.89
CA LEU A 103 -2.41 -7.60 -12.27
C LEU A 103 -2.02 -7.12 -13.67
N GLU A 104 -0.74 -7.19 -14.01
CA GLU A 104 -0.21 -6.80 -15.33
C GLU A 104 -0.79 -7.68 -16.43
N GLN A 105 -0.81 -9.01 -16.25
CA GLN A 105 -1.42 -9.95 -17.19
C GLN A 105 -2.90 -9.60 -17.46
N VAL A 106 -3.67 -9.35 -16.41
CA VAL A 106 -5.10 -8.98 -16.54
C VAL A 106 -5.28 -7.65 -17.26
N ARG A 107 -4.41 -6.67 -17.02
CA ARG A 107 -4.46 -5.37 -17.69
C ARG A 107 -4.12 -5.47 -19.17
N GLU A 108 -3.11 -6.25 -19.53
CA GLU A 108 -2.71 -6.50 -20.92
C GLU A 108 -3.84 -7.19 -21.72
N GLU A 109 -4.45 -8.23 -21.13
CA GLU A 109 -5.55 -8.97 -21.78
C GLU A 109 -6.79 -8.10 -22.01
N ASN A 110 -7.12 -7.24 -21.07
CA ASN A 110 -8.33 -6.44 -21.18
C ASN A 110 -8.21 -5.23 -22.10
N ARG A 111 -7.00 -4.88 -22.61
CA ARG A 111 -6.73 -3.73 -23.49
C ARG A 111 -7.44 -2.43 -23.06
N ARG A 112 -7.87 -2.35 -21.84
CA ARG A 112 -8.49 -1.16 -21.26
C ARG A 112 -7.41 -0.40 -20.55
N ASP A 113 -7.41 0.89 -20.70
CA ASP A 113 -6.62 1.85 -19.91
C ASP A 113 -7.18 1.92 -18.48
N LEU A 114 -7.24 0.73 -17.83
CA LEU A 114 -7.64 0.59 -16.44
C LEU A 114 -6.48 1.12 -15.61
N GLY A 115 -6.75 2.12 -14.78
CA GLY A 115 -5.74 2.82 -14.00
C GLY A 115 -4.79 1.87 -13.28
N ALA A 116 -3.54 2.29 -13.17
CA ALA A 116 -2.48 1.51 -12.53
C ALA A 116 -2.72 1.34 -11.01
N GLU A 117 -3.59 2.14 -10.42
CA GLU A 117 -3.83 2.17 -8.97
C GLU A 117 -5.17 1.52 -8.62
N LEU A 118 -5.18 0.80 -7.52
CA LEU A 118 -6.39 0.27 -6.90
C LEU A 118 -6.79 1.18 -5.73
N GLU A 119 -8.08 1.41 -5.58
CA GLU A 119 -8.61 2.15 -4.44
C GLU A 119 -8.52 1.30 -3.17
N ALA A 120 -7.79 1.81 -2.16
CA ALA A 120 -7.69 1.12 -0.89
C ALA A 120 -9.00 1.21 -0.10
N HIS A 121 -9.44 0.09 0.41
CA HIS A 121 -10.64 0.00 1.22
C HIS A 121 -10.35 -0.77 2.52
N PRO A 122 -10.49 -0.16 3.67
CA PRO A 122 -10.17 -0.81 4.96
C PRO A 122 -11.16 -1.90 5.36
N ALA A 123 -12.35 -1.95 4.75
CA ALA A 123 -13.31 -3.03 4.91
C ALA A 123 -14.35 -2.98 3.78
N ILE A 124 -14.47 -4.08 3.05
CA ILE A 124 -15.37 -4.27 1.91
C ILE A 124 -16.21 -5.52 2.19
N ASP A 125 -17.51 -5.43 1.97
CA ASP A 125 -18.38 -6.59 1.89
C ASP A 125 -18.52 -7.00 0.42
N ASP A 126 -17.56 -7.78 -0.07
CA ASP A 126 -17.50 -8.29 -1.45
C ASP A 126 -17.48 -9.82 -1.44
N LEU A 127 -18.60 -10.39 -1.80
CA LEU A 127 -18.81 -11.85 -1.81
C LEU A 127 -17.81 -12.58 -2.73
N THR A 128 -17.44 -11.97 -3.86
CA THR A 128 -16.50 -12.58 -4.81
C THR A 128 -15.10 -12.65 -4.23
N LEU A 129 -14.60 -11.54 -3.69
CA LEU A 129 -13.28 -11.49 -3.03
C LEU A 129 -13.24 -12.42 -1.82
N ARG A 130 -14.31 -12.42 -1.02
CA ARG A 130 -14.45 -13.32 0.13
C ARG A 130 -14.30 -14.78 -0.29
N HIS A 131 -15.11 -15.28 -1.24
CA HIS A 131 -15.08 -16.68 -1.65
C HIS A 131 -13.74 -17.06 -2.28
N LEU A 132 -13.17 -16.21 -3.14
CA LEU A 132 -11.86 -16.49 -3.74
C LEU A 132 -10.75 -16.57 -2.67
N THR A 133 -10.79 -15.70 -1.65
CA THR A 133 -9.83 -15.75 -0.54
C THR A 133 -10.06 -16.96 0.37
N GLU A 134 -11.32 -17.35 0.62
CA GLU A 134 -11.67 -18.57 1.36
C GLU A 134 -11.14 -19.83 0.64
N VAL A 135 -11.25 -19.90 -0.69
CA VAL A 135 -10.67 -21.01 -1.47
C VAL A 135 -9.18 -21.08 -1.32
N LEU A 136 -8.46 -19.94 -1.41
CA LEU A 136 -7.01 -19.89 -1.18
C LEU A 136 -6.65 -20.34 0.24
N LEU A 137 -7.46 -19.98 1.23
CA LEU A 137 -7.24 -20.37 2.62
C LEU A 137 -7.39 -21.88 2.81
N HIS A 138 -8.40 -22.49 2.21
CA HIS A 138 -8.58 -23.95 2.23
C HIS A 138 -7.41 -24.66 1.55
N GLU A 139 -7.02 -24.20 0.35
CA GLU A 139 -5.85 -24.76 -0.36
C GLU A 139 -4.58 -24.73 0.52
N LYS A 140 -4.32 -23.63 1.21
CA LYS A 140 -3.18 -23.53 2.11
C LYS A 140 -3.28 -24.54 3.26
N ARG A 141 -4.43 -24.65 3.91
CA ARG A 141 -4.65 -25.52 5.06
C ARG A 141 -4.49 -27.00 4.69
N ASP A 142 -4.86 -27.35 3.46
CA ASP A 142 -4.76 -28.71 2.92
C ASP A 142 -3.38 -28.99 2.28
N GLY A 143 -2.43 -28.04 2.34
CA GLY A 143 -1.08 -28.20 1.82
C GLY A 143 -0.95 -28.05 0.30
N PHE A 144 -1.88 -27.29 -0.32
CA PHE A 144 -1.92 -26.99 -1.75
C PHE A 144 -2.10 -28.20 -2.67
N PRO A 145 -3.13 -29.04 -2.45
CA PRO A 145 -3.31 -30.30 -3.18
C PRO A 145 -3.50 -30.11 -4.70
N ASN A 146 -4.10 -28.98 -5.12
CA ASN A 146 -4.35 -28.70 -6.53
C ASN A 146 -3.18 -28.04 -7.28
N GLY A 147 -2.08 -27.74 -6.58
CA GLY A 147 -0.83 -27.26 -7.14
C GLY A 147 -0.84 -25.82 -7.67
N LEU A 148 0.29 -25.42 -8.26
CA LEU A 148 0.54 -24.03 -8.65
C LEU A 148 -0.42 -23.51 -9.72
N PHE A 149 -0.82 -24.35 -10.68
CA PHE A 149 -1.72 -23.92 -11.75
C PHE A 149 -3.09 -23.47 -11.22
N PHE A 150 -3.61 -24.17 -10.22
CA PHE A 150 -4.86 -23.82 -9.55
C PHE A 150 -4.72 -22.49 -8.79
N LEU A 151 -3.61 -22.33 -8.03
CA LEU A 151 -3.32 -21.11 -7.30
C LEU A 151 -3.20 -19.89 -8.22
N ASP A 152 -2.49 -20.03 -9.34
CA ASP A 152 -2.34 -18.98 -10.34
C ASP A 152 -3.69 -18.62 -10.97
N GLY A 153 -4.56 -19.61 -11.20
CA GLY A 153 -5.93 -19.40 -11.68
C GLY A 153 -6.77 -18.56 -10.71
N ILE A 154 -6.72 -18.88 -9.41
CA ILE A 154 -7.43 -18.08 -8.39
C ILE A 154 -6.81 -16.69 -8.27
N ALA A 155 -5.48 -16.55 -8.28
CA ALA A 155 -4.80 -15.27 -8.26
C ALA A 155 -5.23 -14.38 -9.44
N THR A 156 -5.31 -14.96 -10.64
CA THR A 156 -5.79 -14.26 -11.84
C THR A 156 -7.25 -13.84 -11.72
N ALA A 157 -8.11 -14.69 -11.14
CA ALA A 157 -9.52 -14.36 -10.89
C ALA A 157 -9.65 -13.20 -9.89
N VAL A 158 -8.87 -13.21 -8.79
CA VAL A 158 -8.79 -12.10 -7.83
C VAL A 158 -8.31 -10.82 -8.51
N ALA A 159 -7.21 -10.89 -9.26
CA ALA A 159 -6.66 -9.76 -10.01
C ALA A 159 -7.69 -9.17 -10.98
N SER A 160 -8.39 -10.01 -11.75
CA SER A 160 -9.44 -9.61 -12.69
C SER A 160 -10.58 -8.87 -12.01
N HIS A 161 -11.02 -9.38 -10.84
CA HIS A 161 -12.09 -8.77 -10.06
C HIS A 161 -11.65 -7.41 -9.50
N LEU A 162 -10.43 -7.34 -8.93
CA LEU A 162 -9.85 -6.10 -8.40
C LEU A 162 -9.70 -5.04 -9.49
N VAL A 163 -9.09 -5.38 -10.60
CA VAL A 163 -8.89 -4.46 -11.74
C VAL A 163 -10.22 -3.93 -12.27
N ARG A 164 -11.24 -4.78 -12.36
CA ARG A 164 -12.55 -4.36 -12.88
C ARG A 164 -13.33 -3.48 -11.91
N ARG A 165 -13.26 -3.75 -10.59
CA ARG A 165 -14.17 -3.14 -9.62
C ARG A 165 -13.52 -2.05 -8.78
N TYR A 166 -12.22 -2.15 -8.53
CA TYR A 166 -11.47 -1.30 -7.62
C TYR A 166 -10.33 -0.54 -8.28
N SER A 167 -10.14 -0.66 -9.60
CA SER A 167 -9.24 0.26 -10.29
C SER A 167 -9.78 1.67 -10.20
N ILE A 168 -8.93 2.58 -9.80
CA ILE A 168 -9.16 3.99 -10.05
C ILE A 168 -9.02 4.14 -11.56
N ALA A 169 -10.14 4.13 -12.28
CA ALA A 169 -10.12 4.34 -13.72
C ALA A 169 -9.37 5.64 -14.00
N PRO A 170 -8.42 5.66 -14.97
CA PRO A 170 -8.00 6.94 -15.50
C PRO A 170 -9.30 7.63 -15.94
N PRO A 171 -9.48 8.91 -15.65
CA PRO A 171 -10.69 9.60 -16.08
C PRO A 171 -10.79 9.35 -17.58
N VAL A 172 -11.83 8.59 -18.01
CA VAL A 172 -12.24 8.55 -19.41
C VAL A 172 -12.15 9.99 -19.88
N GLU A 173 -11.56 10.28 -21.05
CA GLU A 173 -11.38 11.62 -21.62
C GLU A 173 -12.67 12.46 -21.62
N LYS A 174 -13.22 12.66 -20.44
CA LYS A 174 -14.07 13.80 -20.15
C LYS A 174 -13.10 14.94 -19.99
N THR A 175 -13.06 15.82 -21.00
CA THR A 175 -12.46 17.16 -20.94
C THR A 175 -11.89 17.47 -19.56
N TYR A 176 -10.57 17.46 -19.42
CA TYR A 176 -9.82 17.66 -18.16
C TYR A 176 -10.27 18.95 -17.46
N LYS A 177 -11.40 18.89 -16.76
CA LYS A 177 -11.81 19.99 -15.88
C LYS A 177 -10.93 19.95 -14.63
N GLY A 178 -9.64 20.25 -14.81
CA GLY A 178 -8.72 20.70 -13.77
C GLY A 178 -7.72 19.70 -13.18
N GLY A 179 -7.54 18.46 -13.68
CA GLY A 179 -6.45 17.53 -13.30
C GLY A 179 -5.28 17.52 -14.28
N MET A 180 -4.28 16.65 -14.04
CA MET A 180 -3.14 16.44 -14.95
C MET A 180 -3.42 15.31 -15.95
N ALA A 181 -2.86 15.40 -17.15
CA ALA A 181 -2.82 14.28 -18.10
C ALA A 181 -2.04 13.09 -17.46
N PRO A 182 -2.50 11.83 -17.62
CA PRO A 182 -1.85 10.66 -16.99
C PRO A 182 -0.37 10.55 -17.33
N SER A 183 0.03 10.82 -18.57
CA SER A 183 1.42 10.81 -18.99
C SER A 183 2.26 11.92 -18.32
N ALA A 184 1.68 13.11 -18.12
CA ALA A 184 2.34 14.20 -17.41
C ALA A 184 2.46 13.91 -15.93
N LEU A 185 1.42 13.35 -15.30
CA LEU A 185 1.43 12.92 -13.91
C LEU A 185 2.50 11.86 -13.68
N ARG A 186 2.57 10.83 -14.52
CA ARG A 186 3.59 9.78 -14.45
C ARG A 186 5.00 10.35 -14.52
N ARG A 187 5.30 11.21 -15.51
CA ARG A 187 6.62 11.87 -15.61
C ARG A 187 6.96 12.67 -14.35
N CYS A 188 5.99 13.37 -13.75
CA CYS A 188 6.22 14.10 -12.51
C CYS A 188 6.50 13.18 -11.33
N ILE A 189 5.80 12.05 -11.22
CA ILE A 189 6.05 11.05 -10.18
C ILE A 189 7.43 10.43 -10.36
N GLU A 190 7.80 10.00 -11.56
CA GLU A 190 9.12 9.48 -11.89
C GLU A 190 10.24 10.49 -11.56
N PHE A 191 10.01 11.77 -11.85
CA PHE A 191 10.94 12.84 -11.52
C PHE A 191 11.11 13.04 -10.00
N ILE A 192 10.01 12.94 -9.23
CA ILE A 192 10.04 12.99 -7.76
C ILE A 192 10.83 11.79 -7.21
N GLU A 193 10.54 10.57 -7.70
CA GLU A 193 11.21 9.34 -7.25
C GLU A 193 12.71 9.37 -7.49
N ALA A 194 13.15 9.88 -8.64
CA ALA A 194 14.56 9.98 -9.00
C ALA A 194 15.33 11.00 -8.14
N ARG A 195 14.63 11.88 -7.40
CA ARG A 195 15.24 12.99 -6.64
C ARG A 195 14.73 13.08 -5.20
N LEU A 196 14.38 11.95 -4.59
CA LEU A 196 13.86 11.92 -3.22
C LEU A 196 14.85 12.47 -2.19
N ASP A 197 16.13 12.29 -2.39
CA ASP A 197 17.24 12.72 -1.52
C ASP A 197 17.70 14.17 -1.79
N GLY A 198 17.26 14.75 -2.90
CA GLY A 198 17.68 16.08 -3.33
C GLY A 198 16.68 17.20 -2.99
N ASP A 199 17.10 18.40 -3.36
CA ASP A 199 16.27 19.60 -3.30
C ASP A 199 15.37 19.61 -4.54
N LEU A 200 14.08 19.33 -4.34
CA LEU A 200 13.09 19.29 -5.41
C LEU A 200 12.34 20.61 -5.48
N ARG A 201 12.54 21.36 -6.56
CA ARG A 201 11.90 22.66 -6.76
C ARG A 201 10.55 22.50 -7.46
N LEU A 202 9.58 23.28 -6.99
CA LEU A 202 8.23 23.27 -7.56
C LEU A 202 8.22 23.65 -9.04
N ASP A 203 9.08 24.61 -9.43
CA ASP A 203 9.19 25.07 -10.80
C ASP A 203 9.68 23.98 -11.76
N GLU A 204 10.60 23.12 -11.31
CA GLU A 204 11.09 21.98 -12.10
C GLU A 204 9.95 20.99 -12.37
N LEU A 205 9.15 20.67 -11.36
CA LEU A 205 7.98 19.80 -11.52
C LEU A 205 6.93 20.42 -12.45
N ALA A 206 6.71 21.71 -12.35
CA ALA A 206 5.79 22.43 -13.23
C ALA A 206 6.27 22.41 -14.70
N GLN A 207 7.58 22.54 -14.93
CA GLN A 207 8.19 22.40 -16.26
C GLN A 207 8.01 20.99 -16.84
N VAL A 208 8.27 19.94 -16.03
CA VAL A 208 8.04 18.53 -16.41
C VAL A 208 6.60 18.28 -16.81
N ALA A 209 5.66 18.96 -16.14
CA ALA A 209 4.23 18.90 -16.46
C ALA A 209 3.81 19.76 -17.65
N GLY A 210 4.63 20.72 -18.10
CA GLY A 210 4.25 21.73 -19.09
C GLY A 210 3.23 22.73 -18.56
N LEU A 211 3.26 23.05 -17.26
CA LEU A 211 2.29 23.91 -16.57
C LEU A 211 3.00 25.05 -15.82
N SER A 212 2.27 26.12 -15.50
CA SER A 212 2.75 27.08 -14.53
C SER A 212 2.74 26.48 -13.11
N ALA A 213 3.61 26.95 -12.20
CA ALA A 213 3.72 26.41 -10.83
C ALA A 213 2.38 26.38 -10.08
N SER A 214 1.61 27.45 -10.14
CA SER A 214 0.29 27.54 -9.48
C SER A 214 -0.75 26.61 -10.09
N HIS A 215 -0.73 26.44 -11.41
CA HIS A 215 -1.62 25.50 -12.10
C HIS A 215 -1.21 24.04 -11.82
N PHE A 216 0.10 23.75 -11.84
CA PHE A 216 0.64 22.45 -11.47
C PHE A 216 0.19 21.99 -10.09
N VAL A 217 0.33 22.83 -9.04
CA VAL A 217 -0.08 22.46 -7.67
C VAL A 217 -1.56 22.08 -7.61
N ARG A 218 -2.43 22.83 -8.28
CA ARG A 218 -3.87 22.53 -8.31
C ARG A 218 -4.17 21.23 -9.04
N CYS A 219 -3.58 21.06 -10.23
CA CYS A 219 -3.79 19.88 -11.05
C CYS A 219 -3.21 18.62 -10.41
N PHE A 220 -2.00 18.71 -9.83
CA PHE A 220 -1.35 17.62 -9.14
C PHE A 220 -2.16 17.18 -7.91
N ARG A 221 -2.58 18.14 -7.07
CA ARG A 221 -3.44 17.86 -5.92
C ARG A 221 -4.77 17.22 -6.32
N ARG A 222 -5.36 17.67 -7.42
CA ARG A 222 -6.61 17.10 -7.92
C ARG A 222 -6.44 15.68 -8.44
N SER A 223 -5.27 15.36 -9.03
CA SER A 223 -4.95 14.03 -9.54
C SER A 223 -4.50 13.05 -8.47
N THR A 224 -3.80 13.51 -7.40
CA THR A 224 -3.18 12.64 -6.39
C THR A 224 -3.83 12.75 -5.00
N GLY A 225 -4.75 13.66 -4.81
CA GLY A 225 -5.30 14.00 -3.49
C GLY A 225 -4.33 14.76 -2.56
N LYS A 226 -3.05 14.92 -2.97
CA LYS A 226 -1.98 15.53 -2.16
C LYS A 226 -1.32 16.67 -2.92
N THR A 227 -0.82 17.68 -2.20
CA THR A 227 0.06 18.66 -2.82
C THR A 227 1.39 17.98 -3.22
N PRO A 228 2.15 18.52 -4.20
CA PRO A 228 3.45 17.96 -4.60
C PRO A 228 4.40 17.76 -3.42
N TYR A 229 4.44 18.72 -2.49
CA TYR A 229 5.26 18.63 -1.29
C TYR A 229 4.78 17.55 -0.31
N GLN A 230 3.46 17.41 -0.10
CA GLN A 230 2.91 16.32 0.71
C GLN A 230 3.22 14.97 0.09
N PHE A 231 3.08 14.83 -1.22
CA PHE A 231 3.42 13.62 -1.95
C PHE A 231 4.90 13.26 -1.77
N LEU A 232 5.82 14.21 -1.97
CA LEU A 232 7.26 14.02 -1.71
C LEU A 232 7.52 13.53 -0.28
N LEU A 233 6.91 14.15 0.74
CA LEU A 233 7.10 13.74 2.14
C LEU A 233 6.62 12.32 2.39
N HIS A 234 5.52 11.89 1.79
CA HIS A 234 5.05 10.50 1.89
C HIS A 234 6.06 9.52 1.27
N ARG A 235 6.62 9.85 0.09
CA ARG A 235 7.63 9.00 -0.56
C ARG A 235 8.93 8.92 0.25
N ARG A 236 9.38 10.04 0.82
CA ARG A 236 10.53 10.08 1.74
C ARG A 236 10.30 9.23 2.99
N VAL A 237 9.11 9.26 3.57
CA VAL A 237 8.76 8.41 4.72
C VAL A 237 8.79 6.94 4.32
N ALA A 238 8.25 6.56 3.17
CA ALA A 238 8.32 5.19 2.67
C ALA A 238 9.77 4.73 2.48
N ARG A 239 10.64 5.58 1.91
CA ARG A 239 12.09 5.29 1.78
C ARG A 239 12.75 5.14 3.15
N ALA A 240 12.40 5.98 4.14
CA ALA A 240 12.90 5.86 5.51
C ALA A 240 12.49 4.54 6.18
N GLN A 241 11.28 4.07 5.93
CA GLN A 241 10.80 2.78 6.42
C GLN A 241 11.63 1.62 5.87
N ILE A 242 11.96 1.66 4.57
CA ILE A 242 12.86 0.68 3.94
C ILE A 242 14.27 0.76 4.55
N ALA A 243 14.84 1.97 4.69
CA ALA A 243 16.16 2.15 5.26
C ALA A 243 16.25 1.70 6.74
N MET A 244 15.16 1.82 7.50
CA MET A 244 15.11 1.35 8.90
C MET A 244 15.09 -0.18 9.06
N ARG A 245 14.97 -0.95 7.97
CA ARG A 245 15.13 -2.42 8.00
C ARG A 245 16.53 -2.80 8.45
N ASP A 246 17.53 -2.02 8.07
CA ASP A 246 18.83 -2.09 8.75
C ASP A 246 18.72 -1.46 10.14
N ARG A 247 18.57 -2.35 11.15
CA ARG A 247 18.46 -1.94 12.55
C ARG A 247 19.70 -1.24 13.10
N ARG A 248 20.86 -1.42 12.46
CA ARG A 248 22.13 -0.84 12.88
C ARG A 248 22.32 0.59 12.36
N ALA A 249 21.68 0.95 11.26
CA ALA A 249 21.79 2.29 10.68
C ALA A 249 21.30 3.36 11.67
N PRO A 250 22.10 4.38 12.02
CA PRO A 250 21.65 5.49 12.86
C PRO A 250 20.44 6.19 12.25
N LEU A 251 19.49 6.64 13.08
CA LEU A 251 18.31 7.38 12.56
C LEU A 251 18.69 8.68 11.86
N ALA A 252 19.83 9.27 12.20
CA ALA A 252 20.36 10.43 11.50
C ALA A 252 20.76 10.09 10.05
N GLU A 253 21.39 8.94 9.84
CA GLU A 253 21.74 8.45 8.51
C GLU A 253 20.49 8.09 7.70
N VAL A 254 19.53 7.38 8.33
CA VAL A 254 18.22 7.09 7.72
C VAL A 254 17.52 8.39 7.27
N ALA A 255 17.61 9.46 8.07
CA ALA A 255 17.03 10.75 7.69
C ALA A 255 17.68 11.30 6.41
N LEU A 256 19.00 11.32 6.35
CA LEU A 256 19.75 11.87 5.21
C LEU A 256 19.49 11.07 3.92
N VAL A 257 19.63 9.73 3.96
CA VAL A 257 19.41 8.88 2.78
C VAL A 257 17.97 8.87 2.29
N SER A 258 17.03 9.29 3.15
CA SER A 258 15.62 9.42 2.80
C SER A 258 15.22 10.83 2.40
N GLY A 259 16.19 11.76 2.32
CA GLY A 259 15.96 13.14 1.87
C GLY A 259 15.43 14.09 2.93
N PHE A 260 15.56 13.76 4.22
CA PHE A 260 15.24 14.69 5.31
C PHE A 260 16.49 15.48 5.73
N ALA A 261 16.31 16.73 6.12
CA ALA A 261 17.41 17.59 6.55
C ALA A 261 18.14 17.03 7.78
N ASP A 262 17.39 16.44 8.72
CA ASP A 262 17.93 15.88 9.95
C ASP A 262 16.94 14.85 10.58
N GLN A 263 17.39 14.19 11.65
CA GLN A 263 16.61 13.21 12.39
C GLN A 263 15.34 13.80 13.02
N HIS A 264 15.35 15.06 13.44
CA HIS A 264 14.19 15.71 14.06
C HIS A 264 13.11 16.00 13.01
N HIS A 265 13.53 16.43 11.82
CA HIS A 265 12.64 16.61 10.69
C HIS A 265 11.99 15.28 10.29
N LEU A 266 12.79 14.21 10.14
CA LEU A 266 12.28 12.87 9.92
C LEU A 266 11.26 12.48 10.99
N ALA A 267 11.60 12.60 12.29
CA ALA A 267 10.73 12.15 13.38
C ALA A 267 9.38 12.84 13.38
N ARG A 268 9.38 14.16 13.16
CA ARG A 268 8.15 14.97 13.12
C ARG A 268 7.25 14.58 11.93
N VAL A 269 7.83 14.46 10.73
CA VAL A 269 7.08 14.11 9.52
C VAL A 269 6.60 12.67 9.57
N PHE A 270 7.48 11.75 9.97
CA PHE A 270 7.19 10.33 10.08
C PHE A 270 6.01 10.09 11.05
N ARG A 271 6.06 10.69 12.26
CA ARG A 271 4.96 10.58 13.22
C ARG A 271 3.66 11.16 12.67
N ARG A 272 3.71 12.28 11.96
CA ARG A 272 2.52 12.89 11.35
C ARG A 272 1.88 11.98 10.29
N ILE A 273 2.69 11.25 9.51
CA ILE A 273 2.21 10.41 8.40
C ILE A 273 1.81 9.02 8.89
N THR A 274 2.60 8.40 9.80
CA THR A 274 2.41 7.00 10.21
C THR A 274 1.72 6.84 11.58
N GLY A 275 1.58 7.93 12.34
CA GLY A 275 1.03 7.90 13.71
C GLY A 275 2.05 7.53 14.80
N VAL A 276 3.21 6.95 14.44
CA VAL A 276 4.25 6.48 15.38
C VAL A 276 5.59 7.15 15.12
N THR A 277 6.51 7.14 16.09
CA THR A 277 7.85 7.68 15.87
C THR A 277 8.73 6.69 15.10
N PRO A 278 9.79 7.15 14.40
CA PRO A 278 10.76 6.27 13.75
C PRO A 278 11.36 5.24 14.68
N SER A 279 11.66 5.62 15.94
CA SER A 279 12.21 4.71 16.95
C SER A 279 11.20 3.65 17.36
N THR A 280 9.92 4.00 17.48
CA THR A 280 8.85 3.04 17.79
C THR A 280 8.65 2.09 16.61
N TYR A 281 8.62 2.62 15.39
CA TYR A 281 8.54 1.82 14.17
C TYR A 281 9.69 0.81 14.07
N ARG A 282 10.94 1.26 14.24
CA ARG A 282 12.12 0.37 14.20
C ARG A 282 12.06 -0.74 15.26
N ARG A 283 11.55 -0.46 16.45
CA ARG A 283 11.40 -1.49 17.49
C ARG A 283 10.33 -2.54 17.16
N SER A 284 9.41 -2.23 16.25
CA SER A 284 8.37 -3.16 15.81
C SER A 284 8.81 -4.04 14.63
N LEU A 285 9.91 -3.68 13.94
CA LEU A 285 10.55 -4.51 12.93
C LEU A 285 11.34 -5.64 13.58
#